data_de0da639ddf2d0ecb346904f7fabf0d4
#
_entry.id   de0da639ddf2d0ecb346904f7fabf0d4
#
_cell.length_a   1.000
_cell.length_b   1.000
_cell.length_c   1.000
_cell.angle_alpha   90.00
_cell.angle_beta   90.00
_cell.angle_gamma   90.00
#
_symmetry.space_group_name_H-M   'P 1'
#
loop_
_entity.id
_entity.type
_entity.pdbx_description
1 polymer ?
#
loop_
_entity_poly.entity_id
_entity_poly.type
_entity_poly.pdbx_seq_one_letter_code
_entity_poly.pdbx_strand_id
1 'polypeptide(L)'
;MPGCQMEHTQSLQMQQELKQILRIEQANLLEMPEDEFHKLVIEIEQSPLFQKLYQREKLVRYQRFLRTDISSSFYQVREEVVADKGSFDIDSLLLNKGHLVRQIQKLGQEKFKRYFLFPESGMTLEQIARECDLEVSEVRQINSLIDEFSIRSEFYHPSNVTSGGIRYSKVASVEKDKDGFVIGYFSATLARGRYLIDYERFAGLLAAGVFTEAEVKEAKQLFKKLELINSRKETLSQILQNIIARQALFLESGDFRSLLPLSQKELARKIGVAPSSVSRAIRDKSIDTPWGQEIPLKHFFPRPKKFKKELLRQLLETDNELSSDEAIRIKLWEKFGVPISRRSVANLRKELRFPAVQERRHPAGSRETR
;
A
#
# COMPACT_ATOMS: atom_id res chain seq x y z
N MET A 1 35.34 25.58 -32.67
CA MET A 1 35.04 24.42 -31.82
C MET A 1 33.54 24.09 -31.75
N PRO A 2 32.85 23.82 -32.86
CA PRO A 2 31.39 23.49 -32.84
C PRO A 2 31.08 22.02 -32.46
N GLY A 3 32.03 21.10 -32.63
CA GLY A 3 31.78 19.67 -32.40
C GLY A 3 31.49 19.30 -30.92
N CYS A 4 32.22 19.90 -29.99
CA CYS A 4 32.08 19.58 -28.54
C CYS A 4 30.75 20.04 -27.95
N GLN A 5 30.14 21.12 -28.47
CA GLN A 5 28.79 21.58 -28.03
C GLN A 5 27.68 20.66 -28.57
N MET A 6 27.86 20.11 -29.78
CA MET A 6 26.91 19.18 -30.38
C MET A 6 26.87 17.85 -29.62
N GLU A 7 28.00 17.28 -29.27
CA GLU A 7 28.10 16.04 -28.48
C GLU A 7 27.52 16.20 -27.09
N HIS A 8 27.75 17.35 -26.44
CA HIS A 8 27.17 17.64 -25.11
C HIS A 8 25.64 17.79 -25.15
N THR A 9 25.13 18.42 -26.21
CA THR A 9 23.67 18.59 -26.42
C THR A 9 23.00 17.24 -26.68
N GLN A 10 23.60 16.37 -27.50
CA GLN A 10 23.11 15.02 -27.79
C GLN A 10 23.14 14.14 -26.54
N SER A 11 24.19 14.22 -25.72
CA SER A 11 24.28 13.51 -24.45
C SER A 11 23.19 13.94 -23.44
N LEU A 12 22.91 15.25 -23.36
CA LEU A 12 21.82 15.79 -22.52
C LEU A 12 20.43 15.35 -22.99
N GLN A 13 20.20 15.34 -24.30
CA GLN A 13 18.93 14.87 -24.89
C GLN A 13 18.72 13.39 -24.59
N MET A 14 19.73 12.55 -24.82
CA MET A 14 19.68 11.12 -24.52
C MET A 14 19.42 10.86 -23.02
N GLN A 15 20.04 11.62 -22.12
CA GLN A 15 19.77 11.52 -20.69
C GLN A 15 18.34 11.92 -20.32
N GLN A 16 17.77 12.94 -20.97
CA GLN A 16 16.40 13.35 -20.77
C GLN A 16 15.41 12.31 -21.27
N GLU A 17 15.65 11.72 -22.43
CA GLU A 17 14.83 10.63 -22.96
C GLU A 17 14.85 9.39 -22.05
N LEU A 18 16.02 8.97 -21.57
CA LEU A 18 16.14 7.87 -20.60
C LEU A 18 15.39 8.15 -19.31
N LYS A 19 15.46 9.38 -18.79
CA LYS A 19 14.70 9.78 -17.60
C LYS A 19 13.19 9.75 -17.86
N GLN A 20 12.74 10.11 -19.05
CA GLN A 20 11.32 10.05 -19.40
C GLN A 20 10.84 8.59 -19.51
N ILE A 21 11.60 7.72 -20.16
CA ILE A 21 11.28 6.29 -20.27
C ILE A 21 11.16 5.67 -18.87
N LEU A 22 12.13 5.90 -17.98
CA LEU A 22 12.07 5.38 -16.60
C LEU A 22 10.87 5.90 -15.83
N ARG A 23 10.48 7.17 -16.03
CA ARG A 23 9.27 7.74 -15.39
C ARG A 23 7.99 7.09 -15.91
N ILE A 24 7.94 6.76 -17.21
CA ILE A 24 6.79 6.07 -17.82
C ILE A 24 6.71 4.64 -17.29
N GLU A 25 7.82 3.91 -17.23
CA GLU A 25 7.88 2.56 -16.69
C GLU A 25 7.48 2.53 -15.22
N GLN A 26 7.97 3.48 -14.40
CA GLN A 26 7.57 3.63 -13.01
C GLN A 26 6.08 3.95 -12.87
N ALA A 27 5.55 4.81 -13.74
CA ALA A 27 4.13 5.15 -13.74
C ALA A 27 3.26 3.95 -14.07
N ASN A 28 3.62 3.19 -15.10
CA ASN A 28 2.94 1.97 -15.53
C ASN A 28 2.96 0.93 -14.40
N LEU A 29 4.11 0.77 -13.75
CA LEU A 29 4.24 -0.16 -12.64
C LEU A 29 3.35 0.24 -11.44
N LEU A 30 3.25 1.54 -11.12
CA LEU A 30 2.37 2.04 -10.04
C LEU A 30 0.88 1.84 -10.34
N GLU A 31 0.48 1.94 -11.60
CA GLU A 31 -0.91 1.72 -12.03
C GLU A 31 -1.26 0.24 -12.24
N MET A 32 -0.26 -0.61 -12.43
CA MET A 32 -0.45 -2.04 -12.68
C MET A 32 -1.34 -2.66 -11.59
N PRO A 33 -2.35 -3.47 -11.93
CA PRO A 33 -3.14 -4.23 -10.99
C PRO A 33 -2.25 -5.09 -10.06
N GLU A 34 -2.70 -5.34 -8.83
CA GLU A 34 -1.87 -6.08 -7.85
C GLU A 34 -1.58 -7.51 -8.30
N ASP A 35 -2.53 -8.15 -8.96
CA ASP A 35 -2.38 -9.49 -9.52
C ASP A 35 -1.31 -9.58 -10.61
N GLU A 36 -1.30 -8.63 -11.53
CA GLU A 36 -0.29 -8.55 -12.59
C GLU A 36 1.08 -8.24 -12.00
N PHE A 37 1.13 -7.32 -11.04
CA PHE A 37 2.35 -6.97 -10.34
C PHE A 37 2.93 -8.17 -9.59
N HIS A 38 2.08 -8.95 -8.94
CA HIS A 38 2.48 -10.12 -8.19
C HIS A 38 3.04 -11.21 -9.11
N LYS A 39 2.36 -11.48 -10.24
CA LYS A 39 2.86 -12.39 -11.28
C LYS A 39 4.22 -11.98 -11.80
N LEU A 40 4.39 -10.68 -12.11
CA LEU A 40 5.67 -10.12 -12.55
C LEU A 40 6.79 -10.35 -11.53
N VAL A 41 6.50 -10.13 -10.25
CA VAL A 41 7.49 -10.33 -9.18
C VAL A 41 7.88 -11.81 -9.06
N ILE A 42 6.90 -12.71 -9.08
CA ILE A 42 7.15 -14.16 -9.01
C ILE A 42 7.97 -14.63 -10.23
N GLU A 43 7.60 -14.21 -11.42
CA GLU A 43 8.35 -14.54 -12.64
C GLU A 43 9.82 -14.13 -12.54
N ILE A 44 10.08 -12.92 -12.03
CA ILE A 44 11.44 -12.43 -11.80
C ILE A 44 12.15 -13.27 -10.74
N GLU A 45 11.51 -13.53 -9.60
CA GLU A 45 12.10 -14.29 -8.49
C GLU A 45 12.36 -15.77 -8.85
N GLN A 46 11.57 -16.35 -9.74
CA GLN A 46 11.77 -17.72 -10.24
C GLN A 46 12.81 -17.80 -11.37
N SER A 47 13.23 -16.67 -11.94
CA SER A 47 14.23 -16.70 -13.01
C SER A 47 15.57 -17.30 -12.54
N PRO A 48 16.25 -18.11 -13.39
CA PRO A 48 17.54 -18.73 -13.00
C PRO A 48 18.59 -17.71 -12.59
N LEU A 49 18.59 -16.54 -13.26
CA LEU A 49 19.52 -15.46 -12.94
C LEU A 49 19.24 -14.86 -11.55
N PHE A 50 17.97 -14.58 -11.22
CA PHE A 50 17.63 -14.08 -9.88
C PHE A 50 18.04 -15.08 -8.81
N GLN A 51 17.76 -16.38 -9.00
CA GLN A 51 18.15 -17.43 -8.07
C GLN A 51 19.67 -17.52 -7.90
N LYS A 52 20.45 -17.38 -8.98
CA LYS A 52 21.93 -17.29 -8.93
C LYS A 52 22.36 -16.10 -8.07
N LEU A 53 21.81 -14.91 -8.32
CA LEU A 53 22.17 -13.67 -7.61
C LEU A 53 21.72 -13.68 -6.15
N TYR A 54 20.57 -14.27 -5.84
CA TYR A 54 20.01 -14.35 -4.49
C TYR A 54 20.67 -15.42 -3.64
N GLN A 55 20.71 -16.66 -4.12
CA GLN A 55 21.15 -17.83 -3.32
C GLN A 55 22.66 -18.04 -3.36
N ARG A 56 23.25 -17.98 -4.56
CA ARG A 56 24.67 -18.29 -4.75
C ARG A 56 25.57 -17.13 -4.42
N GLU A 57 25.34 -16.01 -5.11
CA GLU A 57 26.22 -14.85 -5.03
C GLU A 57 25.87 -13.92 -3.85
N LYS A 58 24.68 -14.10 -3.26
CA LYS A 58 24.16 -13.27 -2.15
C LYS A 58 24.19 -11.78 -2.43
N LEU A 59 23.98 -11.40 -3.71
CA LEU A 59 23.97 -10.03 -4.18
C LEU A 59 22.64 -9.31 -3.95
N VAL A 60 21.55 -10.09 -3.82
CA VAL A 60 20.21 -9.58 -3.56
C VAL A 60 19.74 -10.08 -2.21
N ARG A 61 19.19 -9.22 -1.40
CA ARG A 61 18.61 -9.55 -0.07
C ARG A 61 17.27 -8.87 0.08
N TYR A 62 16.41 -9.36 0.98
CA TYR A 62 15.18 -8.68 1.36
C TYR A 62 15.39 -7.80 2.58
N GLN A 63 14.73 -6.64 2.59
CA GLN A 63 14.64 -5.76 3.75
C GLN A 63 13.19 -5.40 4.00
N ARG A 64 12.66 -5.78 5.16
CA ARG A 64 11.29 -5.45 5.56
C ARG A 64 11.11 -3.95 5.76
N PHE A 65 9.89 -3.50 5.57
CA PHE A 65 9.48 -2.18 5.99
C PHE A 65 9.21 -2.15 7.51
N LEU A 66 9.27 -0.96 8.08
CA LEU A 66 9.03 -0.78 9.52
C LEU A 66 7.55 -1.05 9.85
N ARG A 67 7.30 -1.74 10.97
CA ARG A 67 5.96 -2.06 11.48
C ARG A 67 5.06 -2.75 10.45
N THR A 68 5.64 -3.68 9.72
CA THR A 68 4.91 -4.50 8.74
C THR A 68 5.06 -5.97 9.05
N ASP A 69 3.99 -6.74 8.84
CA ASP A 69 3.98 -8.20 8.94
C ASP A 69 3.09 -8.76 7.81
N ILE A 70 2.91 -10.05 7.79
CA ILE A 70 1.85 -10.70 7.02
C ILE A 70 0.55 -10.58 7.84
N SER A 71 -0.55 -10.28 7.16
CA SER A 71 -1.85 -10.17 7.80
C SER A 71 -2.20 -11.47 8.53
N SER A 72 -2.76 -11.36 9.72
CA SER A 72 -3.29 -12.50 10.47
C SER A 72 -4.33 -13.27 9.66
N SER A 73 -5.09 -12.60 8.82
CA SER A 73 -6.05 -13.22 7.89
C SER A 73 -5.38 -14.05 6.79
N PHE A 74 -4.11 -13.86 6.50
CA PHE A 74 -3.37 -14.71 5.56
C PHE A 74 -3.27 -16.16 6.06
N TYR A 75 -3.22 -16.35 7.36
CA TYR A 75 -3.16 -17.67 8.00
C TYR A 75 -4.53 -18.27 8.32
N GLN A 76 -5.55 -17.43 8.39
CA GLN A 76 -6.92 -17.87 8.53
C GLN A 76 -7.40 -18.37 7.17
N VAL A 77 -7.17 -19.66 6.88
CA VAL A 77 -7.99 -20.38 5.92
C VAL A 77 -9.39 -20.30 6.51
N ARG A 78 -10.20 -19.36 6.05
CA ARG A 78 -11.56 -19.16 6.57
C ARG A 78 -12.34 -20.42 6.28
N GLU A 79 -12.70 -21.14 7.33
CA GLU A 79 -13.75 -22.16 7.26
C GLU A 79 -15.10 -21.59 6.79
N GLU A 80 -15.26 -20.26 6.79
CA GLU A 80 -16.48 -19.54 6.40
C GLU A 80 -16.68 -19.37 4.88
N VAL A 81 -15.72 -19.75 4.02
CA VAL A 81 -15.85 -19.60 2.55
C VAL A 81 -16.74 -20.69 1.92
N VAL A 82 -17.30 -21.59 2.70
CA VAL A 82 -18.12 -22.71 2.20
C VAL A 82 -19.52 -22.28 1.74
N ALA A 83 -19.94 -21.02 1.89
CA ALA A 83 -21.36 -20.65 1.72
C ALA A 83 -21.73 -19.94 0.41
N ASP A 84 -20.83 -19.55 -0.48
CA ASP A 84 -21.20 -18.81 -1.69
C ASP A 84 -20.80 -19.50 -3.00
N LYS A 85 -21.82 -19.89 -3.77
CA LYS A 85 -21.73 -20.65 -5.04
C LYS A 85 -21.16 -19.78 -6.18
N GLY A 86 -19.91 -19.53 -6.17
CA GLY A 86 -19.14 -18.75 -7.14
C GLY A 86 -17.70 -18.61 -6.67
N SER A 87 -17.44 -19.22 -5.56
CA SER A 87 -16.20 -19.12 -4.82
C SER A 87 -15.16 -20.09 -5.36
N PHE A 88 -13.97 -19.62 -5.31
CA PHE A 88 -12.73 -20.32 -5.47
C PHE A 88 -12.70 -21.61 -4.64
N ASP A 89 -12.52 -22.71 -5.33
CA ASP A 89 -12.43 -24.03 -4.72
C ASP A 89 -11.06 -24.24 -4.09
N ILE A 90 -10.91 -23.78 -2.83
CA ILE A 90 -9.74 -24.03 -2.00
C ILE A 90 -9.58 -25.55 -1.80
N ASP A 91 -10.69 -26.27 -1.73
CA ASP A 91 -10.67 -27.73 -1.59
C ASP A 91 -10.05 -28.41 -2.81
N SER A 92 -10.25 -27.88 -4.03
CA SER A 92 -9.56 -28.41 -5.21
C SER A 92 -8.06 -28.17 -5.20
N LEU A 93 -7.59 -27.09 -4.59
CA LEU A 93 -6.16 -26.84 -4.37
C LEU A 93 -5.58 -27.73 -3.27
N LEU A 94 -6.34 -27.92 -2.20
CA LEU A 94 -5.92 -28.70 -1.04
C LEU A 94 -6.09 -30.20 -1.25
N LEU A 95 -7.07 -30.64 -2.06
CA LEU A 95 -7.30 -32.06 -2.38
C LEU A 95 -6.08 -32.73 -2.97
N ASN A 96 -5.31 -32.02 -3.80
CA ASN A 96 -4.08 -32.55 -4.38
C ASN A 96 -2.81 -32.23 -3.57
N LYS A 97 -2.88 -31.38 -2.54
CA LYS A 97 -1.73 -30.87 -1.78
C LYS A 97 -1.89 -31.04 -0.25
N GLY A 98 -2.84 -31.82 0.20
CA GLY A 98 -3.14 -32.03 1.62
C GLY A 98 -1.95 -32.56 2.45
N HIS A 99 -0.95 -33.18 1.82
CA HIS A 99 0.28 -33.57 2.47
C HIS A 99 1.16 -32.37 2.83
N LEU A 100 1.24 -31.35 1.94
CA LEU A 100 2.00 -30.11 2.18
C LEU A 100 1.38 -29.29 3.31
N VAL A 101 0.05 -29.20 3.36
CA VAL A 101 -0.65 -28.51 4.45
C VAL A 101 -0.36 -29.17 5.79
N ARG A 102 -0.38 -30.51 5.86
CA ARG A 102 -0.01 -31.25 7.08
C ARG A 102 1.45 -31.04 7.48
N GLN A 103 2.36 -30.92 6.51
CA GLN A 103 3.75 -30.58 6.77
C GLN A 103 3.92 -29.18 7.32
N ILE A 104 3.23 -28.19 6.73
CA ILE A 104 3.22 -26.79 7.23
C ILE A 104 2.65 -26.73 8.67
N GLN A 105 1.58 -27.48 8.95
CA GLN A 105 1.03 -27.57 10.30
C GLN A 105 2.01 -28.21 11.30
N LYS A 106 2.75 -29.26 10.89
CA LYS A 106 3.80 -29.87 11.72
C LYS A 106 4.98 -28.94 11.99
N LEU A 107 5.37 -28.12 11.00
CA LEU A 107 6.44 -27.12 11.15
C LEU A 107 6.12 -26.09 12.24
N GLY A 108 4.85 -25.78 12.42
CA GLY A 108 4.39 -24.74 13.31
C GLY A 108 4.58 -23.33 12.77
N GLN A 109 3.82 -22.40 13.31
CA GLN A 109 3.70 -21.03 12.81
C GLN A 109 5.03 -20.27 12.82
N GLU A 110 5.83 -20.41 13.89
CA GLU A 110 7.09 -19.67 14.04
C GLU A 110 8.15 -20.11 13.02
N LYS A 111 8.35 -21.43 12.84
CA LYS A 111 9.29 -21.94 11.84
C LYS A 111 8.83 -21.59 10.42
N PHE A 112 7.52 -21.72 10.16
CA PHE A 112 6.96 -21.37 8.86
C PHE A 112 7.19 -19.89 8.53
N LYS A 113 6.90 -18.96 9.47
CA LYS A 113 7.20 -17.53 9.30
C LYS A 113 8.69 -17.32 9.02
N ARG A 114 9.55 -17.87 9.86
CA ARG A 114 11.00 -17.59 9.81
C ARG A 114 11.66 -18.08 8.54
N TYR A 115 11.33 -19.27 8.07
CA TYR A 115 12.05 -19.91 6.98
C TYR A 115 11.38 -19.78 5.60
N PHE A 116 10.07 -19.61 5.54
CA PHE A 116 9.33 -19.56 4.28
C PHE A 116 8.80 -18.16 3.95
N LEU A 117 8.32 -17.43 4.95
CA LEU A 117 7.78 -16.10 4.68
C LEU A 117 8.85 -15.02 4.79
N PHE A 118 9.78 -15.19 5.72
CA PHE A 118 10.85 -14.23 6.01
C PHE A 118 12.21 -14.92 6.13
N PRO A 119 12.66 -15.63 5.08
CA PRO A 119 13.95 -16.30 5.14
C PRO A 119 15.06 -15.28 5.44
N GLU A 120 15.96 -15.63 6.34
CA GLU A 120 17.17 -14.83 6.59
C GLU A 120 17.96 -14.69 5.29
N SER A 121 18.52 -13.51 5.05
CA SER A 121 19.19 -13.18 3.79
C SER A 121 20.24 -14.20 3.41
N GLY A 122 20.07 -14.83 2.26
CA GLY A 122 21.01 -15.79 1.67
C GLY A 122 20.91 -17.22 2.20
N MET A 123 19.83 -17.61 2.89
CA MET A 123 19.56 -19.02 3.16
C MET A 123 19.27 -19.75 1.86
N THR A 124 19.95 -20.87 1.64
CA THR A 124 19.69 -21.76 0.51
C THR A 124 18.53 -22.71 0.80
N LEU A 125 17.92 -23.27 -0.26
CA LEU A 125 16.85 -24.25 -0.09
C LEU A 125 17.31 -25.48 0.73
N GLU A 126 18.57 -25.86 0.60
CA GLU A 126 19.17 -26.94 1.34
C GLU A 126 19.33 -26.63 2.84
N GLN A 127 19.60 -25.37 3.17
CA GLN A 127 19.66 -24.91 4.56
C GLN A 127 18.27 -24.89 5.18
N ILE A 128 17.27 -24.37 4.47
CA ILE A 128 15.87 -24.39 4.92
C ILE A 128 15.40 -25.83 5.12
N ALA A 129 15.75 -26.72 4.20
CA ALA A 129 15.39 -28.12 4.27
C ALA A 129 15.93 -28.78 5.55
N ARG A 130 17.22 -28.55 5.90
CA ARG A 130 17.84 -29.07 7.14
C ARG A 130 17.21 -28.49 8.41
N GLU A 131 17.00 -27.18 8.47
CA GLU A 131 16.42 -26.52 9.65
C GLU A 131 14.96 -26.90 9.91
N CYS A 132 14.24 -27.23 8.84
CA CYS A 132 12.83 -27.64 8.89
C CYS A 132 12.62 -29.16 8.91
N ASP A 133 13.68 -29.95 8.78
CA ASP A 133 13.63 -31.44 8.67
C ASP A 133 12.72 -31.85 7.48
N LEU A 134 12.96 -31.23 6.32
CA LEU A 134 12.23 -31.45 5.07
C LEU A 134 13.18 -31.79 3.93
N GLU A 135 12.67 -32.44 2.89
CA GLU A 135 13.40 -32.57 1.64
C GLU A 135 13.42 -31.23 0.85
N VAL A 136 14.47 -31.01 0.06
CA VAL A 136 14.59 -29.84 -0.79
C VAL A 136 13.41 -29.72 -1.80
N SER A 137 12.92 -30.86 -2.26
CA SER A 137 11.73 -30.99 -3.10
C SER A 137 10.48 -30.46 -2.39
N GLU A 138 10.30 -30.78 -1.12
CA GLU A 138 9.19 -30.33 -0.29
C GLU A 138 9.26 -28.82 -0.01
N VAL A 139 10.45 -28.31 0.28
CA VAL A 139 10.68 -26.86 0.44
C VAL A 139 10.28 -26.11 -0.82
N ARG A 140 10.64 -26.61 -2.01
CA ARG A 140 10.21 -26.01 -3.29
C ARG A 140 8.70 -26.05 -3.46
N GLN A 141 8.06 -27.18 -3.13
CA GLN A 141 6.61 -27.33 -3.23
C GLN A 141 5.87 -26.41 -2.25
N ILE A 142 6.37 -26.24 -1.03
CA ILE A 142 5.81 -25.28 -0.06
C ILE A 142 5.94 -23.84 -0.57
N ASN A 143 7.10 -23.46 -1.10
CA ASN A 143 7.28 -22.13 -1.71
C ASN A 143 6.33 -21.92 -2.88
N SER A 144 6.20 -22.89 -3.79
CA SER A 144 5.25 -22.84 -4.90
C SER A 144 3.79 -22.74 -4.42
N LEU A 145 3.43 -23.43 -3.34
CA LEU A 145 2.11 -23.33 -2.73
C LEU A 145 1.86 -21.95 -2.15
N ILE A 146 2.86 -21.36 -1.48
CA ILE A 146 2.77 -19.97 -0.95
C ILE A 146 2.58 -18.98 -2.08
N ASP A 147 3.36 -19.10 -3.15
CA ASP A 147 3.27 -18.23 -4.31
C ASP A 147 1.89 -18.36 -4.97
N GLU A 148 1.40 -19.57 -5.19
CA GLU A 148 0.08 -19.86 -5.75
C GLU A 148 -1.05 -19.34 -4.82
N PHE A 149 -0.91 -19.54 -3.51
CA PHE A 149 -1.87 -19.04 -2.53
C PHE A 149 -1.87 -17.51 -2.46
N SER A 150 -0.70 -16.88 -2.53
CA SER A 150 -0.57 -15.42 -2.57
C SER A 150 -1.24 -14.83 -3.81
N ILE A 151 -0.99 -15.40 -4.99
CA ILE A 151 -1.66 -14.98 -6.23
C ILE A 151 -3.18 -15.10 -6.08
N ARG A 152 -3.66 -16.21 -5.55
CA ARG A 152 -5.08 -16.49 -5.47
C ARG A 152 -5.77 -15.76 -4.32
N SER A 153 -5.13 -15.54 -3.17
CA SER A 153 -5.70 -14.79 -2.05
C SER A 153 -5.91 -13.31 -2.40
N GLU A 154 -5.03 -12.73 -3.22
CA GLU A 154 -5.22 -11.39 -3.76
C GLU A 154 -6.47 -11.29 -4.66
N PHE A 155 -6.78 -12.36 -5.41
CA PHE A 155 -7.99 -12.42 -6.23
C PHE A 155 -9.25 -12.72 -5.41
N TYR A 156 -9.09 -13.29 -4.21
CA TYR A 156 -10.18 -13.89 -3.44
C TYR A 156 -10.63 -13.09 -2.23
N HIS A 157 -10.13 -11.89 -2.05
CA HIS A 157 -10.79 -10.91 -1.21
C HIS A 157 -11.70 -10.03 -2.08
N PRO A 158 -12.89 -10.55 -2.49
CA PRO A 158 -13.83 -9.71 -3.20
C PRO A 158 -14.14 -8.53 -2.30
N SER A 159 -13.86 -7.34 -2.80
CA SER A 159 -14.23 -6.13 -2.12
C SER A 159 -15.73 -6.13 -1.89
N ASN A 160 -16.15 -6.12 -0.62
CA ASN A 160 -17.56 -5.93 -0.28
C ASN A 160 -18.01 -4.48 -0.54
N VAL A 161 -17.06 -3.60 -0.89
CA VAL A 161 -17.31 -2.19 -1.16
C VAL A 161 -17.53 -1.99 -2.65
N THR A 162 -18.73 -2.24 -3.11
CA THR A 162 -19.17 -1.84 -4.45
C THR A 162 -19.63 -0.38 -4.44
N SER A 163 -18.74 0.54 -4.74
CA SER A 163 -19.10 1.91 -5.05
C SER A 163 -19.16 2.07 -6.56
N GLY A 164 -20.34 1.96 -7.14
CA GLY A 164 -20.53 2.20 -8.57
C GLY A 164 -19.86 1.20 -9.53
N GLY A 165 -19.73 -0.09 -9.15
CA GLY A 165 -19.17 -1.14 -10.00
C GLY A 165 -17.62 -1.24 -9.99
N ILE A 166 -16.94 -0.42 -9.20
CA ILE A 166 -15.48 -0.49 -9.05
C ILE A 166 -15.15 -1.58 -8.02
N ARG A 167 -14.35 -2.55 -8.42
CA ARG A 167 -13.73 -3.51 -7.49
C ARG A 167 -12.45 -2.93 -6.94
N TYR A 168 -12.27 -3.03 -5.63
CA TYR A 168 -11.04 -2.63 -4.95
C TYR A 168 -10.18 -3.88 -4.68
N SER A 169 -8.86 -3.74 -4.82
CA SER A 169 -7.91 -4.75 -4.41
C SER A 169 -7.46 -4.47 -2.97
N LYS A 170 -7.70 -5.42 -2.07
CA LYS A 170 -7.23 -5.34 -0.69
C LYS A 170 -5.72 -5.55 -0.65
N VAL A 171 -4.97 -4.55 -0.20
CA VAL A 171 -3.50 -4.62 -0.16
C VAL A 171 -2.96 -4.92 1.22
N ALA A 172 -3.67 -4.53 2.27
CA ALA A 172 -3.24 -4.73 3.65
C ALA A 172 -4.40 -4.71 4.63
N SER A 173 -4.22 -5.32 5.80
CA SER A 173 -4.98 -5.06 7.02
C SER A 173 -4.22 -4.10 7.93
N VAL A 174 -4.95 -3.34 8.72
CA VAL A 174 -4.39 -2.57 9.84
C VAL A 174 -4.80 -3.27 11.12
N GLU A 175 -3.82 -3.74 11.87
CA GLU A 175 -4.03 -4.47 13.11
C GLU A 175 -3.51 -3.64 14.29
N LYS A 176 -4.19 -3.71 15.43
CA LYS A 176 -3.75 -3.00 16.64
C LYS A 176 -2.86 -3.93 17.46
N ASP A 177 -1.66 -3.46 17.75
CA ASP A 177 -0.71 -4.11 18.65
C ASP A 177 -0.49 -3.25 19.90
N LYS A 178 0.27 -3.78 20.89
CA LYS A 178 0.59 -3.10 22.17
C LYS A 178 1.25 -1.73 21.95
N ASP A 179 2.09 -1.63 20.91
CA ASP A 179 2.87 -0.44 20.59
C ASP A 179 2.24 0.45 19.50
N GLY A 180 0.97 0.20 19.13
CA GLY A 180 0.23 0.96 18.12
C GLY A 180 -0.31 0.11 16.98
N PHE A 181 -0.27 0.63 15.75
CA PHE A 181 -0.77 -0.07 14.57
C PHE A 181 0.33 -0.76 13.78
N VAL A 182 0.04 -1.97 13.30
CA VAL A 182 0.87 -2.79 12.42
C VAL A 182 0.14 -2.96 11.09
N ILE A 183 0.90 -2.94 9.99
CA ILE A 183 0.38 -3.19 8.66
C ILE A 183 0.58 -4.66 8.33
N GLY A 184 -0.50 -5.42 8.23
CA GLY A 184 -0.49 -6.80 7.77
C GLY A 184 -0.72 -6.86 6.26
N TYR A 185 0.30 -7.21 5.48
CA TYR A 185 0.12 -7.36 4.03
C TYR A 185 -0.55 -8.69 3.69
N PHE A 186 -1.45 -8.67 2.70
CA PHE A 186 -2.04 -9.89 2.14
C PHE A 186 -1.11 -10.61 1.16
N SER A 187 -0.11 -9.90 0.64
CA SER A 187 0.88 -10.45 -0.28
C SER A 187 2.21 -10.72 0.41
N ALA A 188 2.72 -11.95 0.30
CA ALA A 188 4.03 -12.33 0.82
C ALA A 188 5.15 -11.48 0.19
N THR A 189 5.03 -11.11 -1.09
CA THR A 189 6.03 -10.28 -1.77
C THR A 189 6.10 -8.86 -1.23
N LEU A 190 4.97 -8.28 -0.80
CA LEU A 190 4.94 -6.99 -0.11
C LEU A 190 5.47 -7.12 1.31
N ALA A 191 5.09 -8.16 2.03
CA ALA A 191 5.52 -8.39 3.42
C ALA A 191 7.03 -8.63 3.55
N ARG A 192 7.67 -9.26 2.55
CA ARG A 192 9.14 -9.40 2.48
C ARG A 192 9.85 -8.05 2.34
N GLY A 193 9.15 -7.01 1.91
CA GLY A 193 9.68 -5.66 1.76
C GLY A 193 10.42 -5.45 0.44
N ARG A 194 11.49 -4.66 0.49
CA ARG A 194 12.28 -4.27 -0.68
C ARG A 194 13.49 -5.17 -0.89
N TYR A 195 13.99 -5.18 -2.13
CA TYR A 195 15.26 -5.80 -2.46
C TYR A 195 16.42 -4.86 -2.13
N LEU A 196 17.44 -5.36 -1.45
CA LEU A 196 18.73 -4.70 -1.33
C LEU A 196 19.70 -5.35 -2.30
N ILE A 197 20.32 -4.52 -3.15
CA ILE A 197 21.29 -4.96 -4.15
C ILE A 197 22.69 -4.51 -3.67
N ASP A 198 23.60 -5.47 -3.55
CA ASP A 198 24.99 -5.20 -3.16
C ASP A 198 25.83 -4.93 -4.43
N TYR A 199 25.86 -3.65 -4.82
CA TYR A 199 26.60 -3.19 -6.00
C TYR A 199 28.11 -3.28 -5.83
N GLU A 200 28.64 -3.12 -4.60
CA GLU A 200 30.08 -3.23 -4.34
C GLU A 200 30.55 -4.66 -4.53
N ARG A 201 29.83 -5.60 -3.95
CA ARG A 201 30.10 -7.02 -4.13
C ARG A 201 29.94 -7.45 -5.60
N PHE A 202 28.93 -6.90 -6.32
CA PHE A 202 28.77 -7.17 -7.74
C PHE A 202 29.98 -6.70 -8.55
N ALA A 203 30.50 -5.50 -8.29
CA ALA A 203 31.71 -5.00 -8.93
C ALA A 203 32.93 -5.88 -8.64
N GLY A 204 33.09 -6.39 -7.42
CA GLY A 204 34.15 -7.33 -7.06
C GLY A 204 34.06 -8.66 -7.83
N LEU A 205 32.83 -9.21 -7.96
CA LEU A 205 32.62 -10.46 -8.71
C LEU A 205 32.83 -10.28 -10.22
N LEU A 206 32.53 -9.09 -10.76
CA LEU A 206 32.89 -8.75 -12.14
C LEU A 206 34.38 -8.74 -12.38
N ALA A 207 35.15 -8.12 -11.46
CA ALA A 207 36.60 -8.10 -11.54
C ALA A 207 37.22 -9.50 -11.41
N ALA A 208 36.56 -10.39 -10.66
CA ALA A 208 36.97 -11.80 -10.49
C ALA A 208 36.54 -12.71 -11.68
N GLY A 209 35.85 -12.19 -12.70
CA GLY A 209 35.45 -12.96 -13.87
C GLY A 209 34.37 -14.02 -13.61
N VAL A 210 33.56 -13.87 -12.58
CA VAL A 210 32.50 -14.84 -12.19
C VAL A 210 31.33 -14.82 -13.16
N PHE A 211 31.11 -13.73 -13.89
CA PHE A 211 30.01 -13.53 -14.82
C PHE A 211 30.52 -13.38 -16.27
N THR A 212 29.82 -13.97 -17.21
CA THR A 212 30.00 -13.71 -18.63
C THR A 212 29.47 -12.32 -19.01
N GLU A 213 29.91 -11.76 -20.14
CA GLU A 213 29.41 -10.45 -20.61
C GLU A 213 27.88 -10.43 -20.79
N ALA A 214 27.31 -11.54 -21.29
CA ALA A 214 25.85 -11.71 -21.42
C ALA A 214 25.15 -11.64 -20.05
N GLU A 215 25.63 -12.41 -19.07
CA GLU A 215 25.10 -12.40 -17.72
C GLU A 215 25.22 -11.05 -17.03
N VAL A 216 26.29 -10.30 -17.29
CA VAL A 216 26.47 -8.93 -16.78
C VAL A 216 25.39 -7.99 -17.32
N LYS A 217 25.09 -8.07 -18.61
CA LYS A 217 24.05 -7.27 -19.25
C LYS A 217 22.67 -7.60 -18.70
N GLU A 218 22.37 -8.89 -18.56
CA GLU A 218 21.11 -9.37 -18.01
C GLU A 218 20.97 -9.00 -16.52
N ALA A 219 22.03 -9.15 -15.71
CA ALA A 219 22.02 -8.76 -14.30
C ALA A 219 21.76 -7.26 -14.11
N LYS A 220 22.38 -6.41 -14.92
CA LYS A 220 22.12 -4.96 -14.89
C LYS A 220 20.68 -4.62 -15.26
N GLN A 221 20.07 -5.33 -16.21
CA GLN A 221 18.66 -5.16 -16.56
C GLN A 221 17.75 -5.63 -15.44
N LEU A 222 18.08 -6.77 -14.81
CA LEU A 222 17.34 -7.29 -13.67
C LEU A 222 17.39 -6.32 -12.47
N PHE A 223 18.56 -5.77 -12.15
CA PHE A 223 18.68 -4.78 -11.07
C PHE A 223 17.80 -3.55 -11.30
N LYS A 224 17.75 -3.04 -12.54
CA LYS A 224 16.81 -1.94 -12.88
C LYS A 224 15.35 -2.31 -12.64
N LYS A 225 14.94 -3.54 -13.02
CA LYS A 225 13.59 -4.03 -12.76
C LYS A 225 13.32 -4.13 -11.25
N LEU A 226 14.26 -4.65 -10.46
CA LEU A 226 14.14 -4.74 -9.01
C LEU A 226 14.04 -3.36 -8.35
N GLU A 227 14.78 -2.36 -8.85
CA GLU A 227 14.67 -0.97 -8.36
C GLU A 227 13.30 -0.35 -8.66
N LEU A 228 12.74 -0.60 -9.84
CA LEU A 228 11.38 -0.17 -10.17
C LEU A 228 10.32 -0.84 -9.27
N ILE A 229 10.46 -2.14 -9.02
CA ILE A 229 9.61 -2.88 -8.08
C ILE A 229 9.74 -2.29 -6.68
N ASN A 230 10.96 -2.02 -6.22
CA ASN A 230 11.21 -1.36 -4.93
C ASN A 230 10.49 -0.02 -4.84
N SER A 231 10.60 0.81 -5.88
CA SER A 231 9.95 2.11 -5.92
C SER A 231 8.43 2.01 -5.71
N ARG A 232 7.77 1.01 -6.33
CA ARG A 232 6.34 0.76 -6.09
C ARG A 232 6.07 0.30 -4.65
N LYS A 233 6.79 -0.72 -4.18
CA LYS A 233 6.63 -1.28 -2.83
C LYS A 233 6.86 -0.20 -1.75
N GLU A 234 7.91 0.59 -1.88
CA GLU A 234 8.24 1.68 -0.97
C GLU A 234 7.18 2.79 -0.99
N THR A 235 6.73 3.19 -2.18
CA THR A 235 5.68 4.20 -2.31
C THR A 235 4.41 3.76 -1.61
N LEU A 236 3.94 2.53 -1.84
CA LEU A 236 2.73 2.00 -1.20
C LEU A 236 2.92 1.88 0.32
N SER A 237 4.05 1.32 0.77
CA SER A 237 4.36 1.20 2.20
C SER A 237 4.39 2.55 2.92
N GLN A 238 5.05 3.55 2.34
CA GLN A 238 5.12 4.90 2.89
C GLN A 238 3.75 5.59 2.91
N ILE A 239 2.91 5.38 1.87
CA ILE A 239 1.53 5.88 1.85
C ILE A 239 0.75 5.29 3.02
N LEU A 240 0.77 3.98 3.20
CA LEU A 240 0.03 3.29 4.27
C LEU A 240 0.52 3.74 5.65
N GLN A 241 1.83 3.79 5.89
CA GLN A 241 2.41 4.25 7.15
C GLN A 241 1.97 5.69 7.50
N ASN A 242 1.96 6.58 6.50
CA ASN A 242 1.55 7.97 6.72
C ASN A 242 0.03 8.13 6.89
N ILE A 243 -0.78 7.32 6.20
CA ILE A 243 -2.23 7.25 6.44
C ILE A 243 -2.47 6.82 7.88
N ILE A 244 -1.87 5.72 8.33
CA ILE A 244 -2.06 5.18 9.68
C ILE A 244 -1.62 6.20 10.73
N ALA A 245 -0.44 6.78 10.58
CA ALA A 245 0.06 7.80 11.51
C ALA A 245 -0.84 9.04 11.57
N ARG A 246 -1.43 9.47 10.45
CA ARG A 246 -2.32 10.63 10.40
C ARG A 246 -3.72 10.33 10.91
N GLN A 247 -4.22 9.12 10.63
CA GLN A 247 -5.60 8.72 10.89
C GLN A 247 -5.73 7.79 12.10
N ALA A 248 -4.75 7.82 13.01
CA ALA A 248 -4.73 6.93 14.17
C ALA A 248 -6.03 6.98 15.00
N LEU A 249 -6.54 8.19 15.29
CA LEU A 249 -7.79 8.37 16.03
C LEU A 249 -9.01 7.78 15.30
N PHE A 250 -9.05 7.93 13.99
CA PHE A 250 -10.09 7.32 13.16
C PHE A 250 -9.98 5.79 13.19
N LEU A 251 -8.77 5.26 13.04
CA LEU A 251 -8.51 3.82 13.08
C LEU A 251 -8.77 3.20 14.46
N GLU A 252 -8.68 3.98 15.53
CA GLU A 252 -9.05 3.54 16.88
C GLU A 252 -10.55 3.54 17.13
N SER A 253 -11.23 4.61 16.73
CA SER A 253 -12.63 4.84 17.09
C SER A 253 -13.64 4.28 16.09
N GLY A 254 -13.24 4.09 14.82
CA GLY A 254 -14.16 3.80 13.72
C GLY A 254 -15.08 4.98 13.35
N ASP A 255 -14.96 6.11 14.04
CA ASP A 255 -15.81 7.28 13.78
C ASP A 255 -15.24 8.14 12.65
N PHE A 256 -15.95 8.25 11.54
CA PHE A 256 -15.59 9.10 10.40
C PHE A 256 -15.41 10.58 10.75
N ARG A 257 -15.94 11.04 11.88
CA ARG A 257 -15.73 12.40 12.40
C ARG A 257 -14.30 12.63 12.89
N SER A 258 -13.62 11.56 13.29
CA SER A 258 -12.21 11.59 13.70
C SER A 258 -11.23 11.60 12.53
N LEU A 259 -11.73 11.52 11.27
CA LEU A 259 -10.90 11.51 10.08
C LEU A 259 -10.26 12.88 9.86
N LEU A 260 -8.94 12.95 9.97
CA LEU A 260 -8.20 14.20 9.81
C LEU A 260 -7.94 14.54 8.33
N PRO A 261 -7.84 15.83 7.98
CA PRO A 261 -7.50 16.23 6.62
C PRO A 261 -6.12 15.72 6.23
N LEU A 262 -6.07 15.11 5.05
CA LEU A 262 -4.84 14.69 4.40
C LEU A 262 -5.00 14.89 2.90
N SER A 263 -4.09 15.61 2.26
CA SER A 263 -4.10 15.76 0.81
C SER A 263 -3.05 14.89 0.16
N GLN A 264 -3.36 14.32 -1.01
CA GLN A 264 -2.38 13.55 -1.78
C GLN A 264 -1.13 14.37 -2.11
N LYS A 265 -1.29 15.68 -2.36
CA LYS A 265 -0.18 16.61 -2.64
C LYS A 265 0.75 16.77 -1.42
N GLU A 266 0.18 16.91 -0.24
CA GLU A 266 0.93 17.01 1.01
C GLU A 266 1.67 15.70 1.31
N LEU A 267 0.99 14.57 1.18
CA LEU A 267 1.60 13.26 1.35
C LEU A 267 2.74 13.04 0.34
N ALA A 268 2.50 13.34 -0.94
CA ALA A 268 3.51 13.21 -1.99
C ALA A 268 4.78 14.01 -1.68
N ARG A 269 4.62 15.24 -1.20
CA ARG A 269 5.76 16.08 -0.76
C ARG A 269 6.50 15.45 0.42
N LYS A 270 5.77 14.87 1.38
CA LYS A 270 6.36 14.24 2.57
C LYS A 270 7.19 13.00 2.23
N ILE A 271 6.71 12.18 1.28
CA ILE A 271 7.40 10.95 0.87
C ILE A 271 8.33 11.14 -0.34
N GLY A 272 8.47 12.37 -0.85
CA GLY A 272 9.42 12.68 -1.92
C GLY A 272 9.03 12.20 -3.32
N VAL A 273 7.72 11.98 -3.59
CA VAL A 273 7.24 11.53 -4.90
C VAL A 273 6.32 12.56 -5.56
N ALA A 274 6.01 12.37 -6.85
CA ALA A 274 5.03 13.20 -7.53
C ALA A 274 3.60 12.95 -7.01
N PRO A 275 2.72 13.95 -6.94
CA PRO A 275 1.32 13.76 -6.53
C PRO A 275 0.57 12.74 -7.41
N SER A 276 0.92 12.66 -8.70
CA SER A 276 0.38 11.65 -9.61
C SER A 276 0.78 10.23 -9.21
N SER A 277 1.98 10.03 -8.65
CA SER A 277 2.43 8.72 -8.16
C SER A 277 1.59 8.25 -6.98
N VAL A 278 1.28 9.13 -6.02
CA VAL A 278 0.35 8.81 -4.92
C VAL A 278 -1.03 8.46 -5.45
N SER A 279 -1.57 9.26 -6.38
CA SER A 279 -2.89 9.02 -6.98
C SER A 279 -2.97 7.67 -7.69
N ARG A 280 -1.91 7.27 -8.41
CA ARG A 280 -1.79 5.98 -9.08
C ARG A 280 -1.68 4.83 -8.08
N ALA A 281 -0.82 5.00 -7.08
CA ALA A 281 -0.57 3.96 -6.08
C ALA A 281 -1.80 3.61 -5.23
N ILE A 282 -2.73 4.56 -5.00
CA ILE A 282 -3.95 4.33 -4.21
C ILE A 282 -5.18 4.00 -5.05
N ARG A 283 -5.06 4.06 -6.39
CA ARG A 283 -6.18 3.79 -7.28
C ARG A 283 -6.62 2.34 -7.11
N ASP A 284 -7.92 2.14 -6.97
CA ASP A 284 -8.59 0.84 -6.89
C ASP A 284 -8.02 -0.09 -5.80
N LYS A 285 -7.45 0.50 -4.73
CA LYS A 285 -6.91 -0.22 -3.58
C LYS A 285 -7.67 0.10 -2.31
N SER A 286 -7.76 -0.90 -1.43
CA SER A 286 -8.42 -0.82 -0.12
C SER A 286 -7.55 -1.45 0.97
N ILE A 287 -7.91 -1.16 2.21
CA ILE A 287 -7.35 -1.81 3.40
C ILE A 287 -8.46 -2.27 4.32
N ASP A 288 -8.21 -3.33 5.08
CA ASP A 288 -9.05 -3.71 6.20
C ASP A 288 -8.66 -2.89 7.43
N THR A 289 -9.64 -2.37 8.12
CA THR A 289 -9.47 -1.61 9.36
C THR A 289 -9.40 -2.55 10.57
N PRO A 290 -8.94 -2.08 11.76
CA PRO A 290 -8.87 -2.89 12.97
C PRO A 290 -10.21 -3.47 13.42
N TRP A 291 -11.32 -2.87 12.99
CA TRP A 291 -12.69 -3.36 13.28
C TRP A 291 -13.29 -4.20 12.15
N GLY A 292 -12.46 -4.65 11.18
CA GLY A 292 -12.86 -5.59 10.13
C GLY A 292 -13.61 -4.99 8.94
N GLN A 293 -13.70 -3.66 8.84
CA GLN A 293 -14.32 -3.00 7.70
C GLN A 293 -13.30 -2.68 6.62
N GLU A 294 -13.61 -3.02 5.38
CA GLU A 294 -12.82 -2.63 4.22
C GLU A 294 -13.07 -1.17 3.83
N ILE A 295 -12.00 -0.37 3.70
CA ILE A 295 -12.07 1.04 3.31
C ILE A 295 -11.14 1.30 2.14
N PRO A 296 -11.64 1.87 1.02
CA PRO A 296 -10.80 2.30 -0.09
C PRO A 296 -9.78 3.34 0.35
N LEU A 297 -8.52 3.20 -0.09
CA LEU A 297 -7.44 4.13 0.28
C LEU A 297 -7.78 5.58 -0.05
N LYS A 298 -8.55 5.82 -1.10
CA LYS A 298 -9.00 7.15 -1.50
C LYS A 298 -9.86 7.84 -0.44
N HIS A 299 -10.54 7.10 0.42
CA HIS A 299 -11.39 7.66 1.49
C HIS A 299 -10.57 8.32 2.61
N PHE A 300 -9.31 7.91 2.80
CA PHE A 300 -8.41 8.55 3.76
C PHE A 300 -7.92 9.94 3.33
N PHE A 301 -8.31 10.39 2.14
CA PHE A 301 -8.01 11.71 1.60
C PHE A 301 -9.30 12.53 1.42
N PRO A 302 -9.98 12.93 2.51
CA PRO A 302 -11.20 13.72 2.41
C PRO A 302 -10.90 15.05 1.73
N ARG A 303 -11.77 15.45 0.81
CA ARG A 303 -11.65 16.77 0.18
C ARG A 303 -11.72 17.84 1.26
N PRO A 304 -10.80 18.81 1.31
CA PRO A 304 -10.76 19.83 2.35
C PRO A 304 -12.09 20.57 2.53
N LYS A 305 -12.81 20.81 1.44
CA LYS A 305 -14.13 21.46 1.48
C LYS A 305 -15.17 20.58 2.18
N LYS A 306 -15.21 19.26 1.86
CA LYS A 306 -16.17 18.33 2.48
C LYS A 306 -15.88 18.18 3.97
N PHE A 307 -14.61 18.06 4.35
CA PHE A 307 -14.17 18.01 5.73
C PHE A 307 -14.57 19.28 6.51
N LYS A 308 -14.24 20.47 5.98
CA LYS A 308 -14.62 21.76 6.59
C LYS A 308 -16.13 21.92 6.75
N LYS A 309 -16.88 21.42 5.76
CA LYS A 309 -18.35 21.43 5.80
C LYS A 309 -18.91 20.57 6.93
N GLU A 310 -18.33 19.40 7.14
CA GLU A 310 -18.75 18.47 8.20
C GLU A 310 -18.42 19.01 9.61
N LEU A 311 -17.20 19.56 9.78
CA LEU A 311 -16.83 20.22 11.04
C LEU A 311 -17.73 21.43 11.33
N LEU A 312 -18.07 22.21 10.31
CA LEU A 312 -19.00 23.33 10.46
C LEU A 312 -20.39 22.84 10.87
N ARG A 313 -20.90 21.75 10.27
CA ARG A 313 -22.18 21.14 10.66
C ARG A 313 -22.15 20.73 12.13
N GLN A 314 -21.13 19.98 12.54
CA GLN A 314 -20.96 19.53 13.92
C GLN A 314 -20.90 20.69 14.91
N LEU A 315 -20.18 21.77 14.55
CA LEU A 315 -20.10 22.95 15.42
C LEU A 315 -21.46 23.63 15.57
N LEU A 316 -22.22 23.76 14.47
CA LEU A 316 -23.54 24.40 14.45
C LEU A 316 -24.61 23.57 15.17
N GLU A 317 -24.50 22.25 15.17
CA GLU A 317 -25.38 21.34 15.91
C GLU A 317 -25.10 21.34 17.41
N THR A 318 -23.83 21.53 17.79
CA THR A 318 -23.41 21.49 19.21
C THR A 318 -23.55 22.85 19.90
N ASP A 319 -23.47 23.94 19.15
CA ASP A 319 -23.38 25.29 19.69
C ASP A 319 -24.36 26.24 18.98
N ASN A 320 -25.56 26.33 19.54
CA ASN A 320 -26.64 27.16 18.99
C ASN A 320 -26.45 28.66 19.20
N GLU A 321 -25.49 29.09 20.05
CA GLU A 321 -25.24 30.48 20.39
C GLU A 321 -24.28 31.21 19.45
N LEU A 322 -23.75 30.53 18.44
CA LEU A 322 -22.79 31.10 17.51
C LEU A 322 -23.41 32.22 16.65
N SER A 323 -23.12 33.47 17.02
CA SER A 323 -23.78 34.67 16.54
C SER A 323 -23.20 35.28 15.26
N SER A 324 -22.03 34.85 14.79
CA SER A 324 -21.45 35.43 13.56
C SER A 324 -20.52 34.42 12.82
N ASP A 325 -20.37 34.67 11.51
CA ASP A 325 -19.43 33.87 10.69
C ASP A 325 -17.98 33.99 11.21
N GLU A 326 -17.64 35.08 11.86
CA GLU A 326 -16.34 35.31 12.49
C GLU A 326 -16.19 34.47 13.79
N ALA A 327 -17.21 34.44 14.65
CA ALA A 327 -17.23 33.62 15.84
C ALA A 327 -17.10 32.09 15.47
N ILE A 328 -17.83 31.71 14.43
CA ILE A 328 -17.71 30.34 13.88
C ILE A 328 -16.27 30.06 13.39
N ARG A 329 -15.64 30.99 12.69
CA ARG A 329 -14.26 30.88 12.23
C ARG A 329 -13.28 30.67 13.38
N ILE A 330 -13.40 31.49 14.43
CA ILE A 330 -12.56 31.43 15.63
C ILE A 330 -12.76 30.07 16.34
N LYS A 331 -13.99 29.63 16.60
CA LYS A 331 -14.27 28.35 17.24
C LYS A 331 -13.82 27.14 16.42
N LEU A 332 -13.91 27.19 15.08
CA LEU A 332 -13.37 26.14 14.23
C LEU A 332 -11.84 26.05 14.36
N TRP A 333 -11.16 27.17 14.54
CA TRP A 333 -9.74 27.20 14.79
C TRP A 333 -9.39 26.66 16.20
N GLU A 334 -10.07 27.16 17.24
CA GLU A 334 -9.81 26.77 18.63
C GLU A 334 -10.10 25.28 18.90
N LYS A 335 -11.23 24.79 18.42
CA LYS A 335 -11.70 23.42 18.70
C LYS A 335 -11.05 22.37 17.82
N PHE A 336 -10.78 22.69 16.55
CA PHE A 336 -10.34 21.71 15.54
C PHE A 336 -8.99 22.07 14.86
N GLY A 337 -8.39 23.22 15.17
CA GLY A 337 -7.14 23.67 14.55
C GLY A 337 -7.24 23.91 13.03
N VAL A 338 -8.44 24.10 12.49
CA VAL A 338 -8.67 24.19 11.04
C VAL A 338 -8.73 25.63 10.57
N PRO A 339 -7.75 26.09 9.78
CA PRO A 339 -7.78 27.43 9.21
C PRO A 339 -8.86 27.52 8.13
N ILE A 340 -9.77 28.46 8.31
CA ILE A 340 -10.84 28.77 7.35
C ILE A 340 -11.05 30.27 7.26
N SER A 341 -11.34 30.80 6.07
CA SER A 341 -11.68 32.21 5.92
C SER A 341 -13.15 32.44 6.25
N ARG A 342 -13.50 33.67 6.74
CA ARG A 342 -14.87 34.09 7.00
C ARG A 342 -15.78 33.90 5.78
N ARG A 343 -15.28 34.23 4.57
CA ARG A 343 -16.01 34.00 3.32
C ARG A 343 -16.35 32.56 3.07
N SER A 344 -15.38 31.66 3.38
CA SER A 344 -15.57 30.18 3.25
C SER A 344 -16.61 29.69 4.27
N VAL A 345 -16.61 30.21 5.51
CA VAL A 345 -17.62 29.87 6.52
C VAL A 345 -19.02 30.28 6.02
N ALA A 346 -19.17 31.49 5.54
CA ALA A 346 -20.45 32.00 4.99
C ALA A 346 -20.96 31.10 3.84
N ASN A 347 -20.06 30.71 2.90
CA ASN A 347 -20.44 29.86 1.78
C ASN A 347 -20.85 28.45 2.24
N LEU A 348 -20.08 27.84 3.14
CA LEU A 348 -20.37 26.50 3.65
C LEU A 348 -21.67 26.49 4.47
N ARG A 349 -21.95 27.54 5.25
CA ARG A 349 -23.19 27.70 5.99
C ARG A 349 -24.39 27.78 5.05
N LYS A 350 -24.30 28.57 3.94
CA LYS A 350 -25.33 28.60 2.89
C LYS A 350 -25.56 27.24 2.25
N GLU A 351 -24.48 26.49 1.94
CA GLU A 351 -24.58 25.13 1.41
C GLU A 351 -25.22 24.15 2.38
N LEU A 352 -25.09 24.36 3.68
CA LEU A 352 -25.74 23.59 4.74
C LEU A 352 -27.19 24.02 5.00
N ARG A 353 -27.67 25.07 4.33
CA ARG A 353 -28.98 25.72 4.54
C ARG A 353 -29.18 26.19 5.99
N PHE A 354 -28.10 26.56 6.67
CA PHE A 354 -28.17 27.17 7.98
C PHE A 354 -28.44 28.70 7.83
N PRO A 355 -29.51 29.22 8.45
CA PRO A 355 -29.90 30.64 8.30
C PRO A 355 -28.83 31.57 8.87
N ALA A 356 -28.73 32.77 8.33
CA ALA A 356 -27.89 33.82 8.87
C ALA A 356 -28.42 34.25 10.27
N VAL A 357 -27.54 34.81 11.09
CA VAL A 357 -27.89 35.21 12.45
C VAL A 357 -29.04 36.22 12.48
N GLN A 358 -29.08 37.11 11.50
CA GLN A 358 -30.18 38.09 11.37
C GLN A 358 -31.54 37.40 11.11
N GLU A 359 -31.56 36.30 10.36
CA GLU A 359 -32.77 35.53 10.08
C GLU A 359 -33.22 34.66 11.27
N ARG A 360 -32.32 34.33 12.22
CA ARG A 360 -32.65 33.60 13.45
C ARG A 360 -33.27 34.50 14.50
N ARG A 361 -32.97 35.82 14.49
CA ARG A 361 -33.54 36.82 15.41
C ARG A 361 -34.93 37.28 15.03
N HIS A 362 -35.32 37.06 13.76
CA HIS A 362 -36.67 37.34 13.25
C HIS A 362 -37.16 36.07 12.52
N PRO A 363 -37.79 35.08 13.20
CA PRO A 363 -38.55 34.08 12.48
C PRO A 363 -39.63 34.80 11.68
N ALA A 364 -39.63 34.57 10.33
CA ALA A 364 -40.62 35.11 9.43
C ALA A 364 -42.00 34.55 9.85
N GLY A 365 -42.76 35.38 10.60
CA GLY A 365 -44.06 34.96 11.10
C GLY A 365 -44.74 36.00 11.94
N SER A 366 -45.04 37.15 11.36
CA SER A 366 -46.19 37.97 11.70
C SER A 366 -46.39 39.05 10.63
N ARG A 367 -46.85 38.61 9.47
CA ARG A 367 -47.69 39.53 8.65
C ARG A 367 -49.08 39.42 9.24
N GLU A 368 -49.34 40.21 10.25
CA GLU A 368 -50.72 40.57 10.59
C GLU A 368 -51.34 41.27 9.40
N THR A 369 -52.36 40.65 8.87
CA THR A 369 -53.35 41.22 7.99
C THR A 369 -53.98 42.45 8.61
N ARG A 370 -53.88 43.57 7.92
CA ARG A 370 -54.81 44.67 7.97
C ARG A 370 -55.48 44.84 6.62
#